data_adf5872d6703a973b75a18398292a74e
#
_entry.id   adf5872d6703a973b75a18398292a74e
#
_cell.length_a   1.000
_cell.length_b   1.000
_cell.length_c   1.000
_cell.angle_alpha   90.00
_cell.angle_beta   90.00
_cell.angle_gamma   90.00
#
_symmetry.space_group_name_H-M   'P 1'
#
loop_
_entity.id
_entity.type
_entity.pdbx_description
1 polymer ?
#
loop_
_entity_poly.entity_id
_entity_poly.type
_entity_poly.pdbx_seq_one_letter_code
_entity_poly.pdbx_strand_id
1 'polypeptide(L)'
;DDDKPVGGKWSFDTENRRKIPKDIEVPLQTKHDQTKHTNDLKAYVDENFSSHYGNSDDFNYPTTRKTAINTLDDFLKNKIAKFGDYEDSVDERSPFWFHSVLSPLLNIGLLTPQDILTKINKIKGIPMNSYEGYIRQVIGWREFMRGVYQLEGRLIEKSNFFGFLVKNL
;
A
#
# COMPACT_ATOMS: atom_id res chain seq x y z
N ASP A 1 -32.67 10.34 3.03
CA ASP A 1 -33.01 10.53 4.40
C ASP A 1 -32.51 9.46 5.36
N ASP A 2 -31.32 9.23 5.53
CA ASP A 2 -30.95 8.46 6.71
C ASP A 2 -29.51 8.80 7.04
N ASP A 3 -29.32 9.54 8.12
CA ASP A 3 -28.02 9.79 8.77
C ASP A 3 -27.30 8.50 9.24
N LYS A 4 -27.69 7.37 8.68
CA LYS A 4 -27.08 6.08 9.01
C LYS A 4 -26.04 5.69 7.98
N PRO A 5 -24.86 5.26 8.41
CA PRO A 5 -23.83 4.81 7.49
C PRO A 5 -24.24 3.53 6.76
N VAL A 6 -23.78 3.37 5.53
CA VAL A 6 -23.92 2.11 4.79
C VAL A 6 -23.28 0.98 5.61
N GLY A 7 -24.00 -0.14 5.79
CA GLY A 7 -23.56 -1.24 6.66
C GLY A 7 -23.82 -1.04 8.15
N GLY A 8 -24.48 0.06 8.55
CA GLY A 8 -24.95 0.29 9.94
C GLY A 8 -23.87 0.69 10.95
N LYS A 9 -22.64 0.89 10.52
CA LYS A 9 -21.50 1.29 11.36
C LYS A 9 -20.69 2.39 10.68
N TRP A 10 -20.10 3.28 11.47
CA TRP A 10 -19.17 4.31 10.98
C TRP A 10 -17.74 3.80 10.77
N SER A 11 -17.40 2.64 11.29
CA SER A 11 -16.11 2.00 11.11
C SER A 11 -16.21 0.49 11.25
N PHE A 12 -15.47 -0.22 10.40
CA PHE A 12 -15.32 -1.68 10.41
C PHE A 12 -13.93 -2.12 10.88
N ASP A 13 -13.11 -1.22 11.40
CA ASP A 13 -11.73 -1.46 11.84
C ASP A 13 -11.59 -2.64 12.83
N THR A 14 -12.58 -2.84 13.69
CA THR A 14 -12.59 -3.99 14.62
C THR A 14 -12.70 -5.35 13.93
N GLU A 15 -13.14 -5.38 12.68
CA GLU A 15 -13.27 -6.60 11.87
C GLU A 15 -11.99 -6.93 11.08
N ASN A 16 -11.00 -6.03 11.08
CA ASN A 16 -9.79 -6.10 10.26
C ASN A 16 -8.60 -6.81 10.94
N ARG A 17 -8.82 -7.45 12.10
CA ARG A 17 -7.78 -8.02 12.97
C ARG A 17 -7.88 -9.52 13.14
N ARG A 18 -8.42 -10.22 12.15
CA ARG A 18 -8.57 -11.68 12.22
C ARG A 18 -7.21 -12.35 12.02
N LYS A 19 -6.95 -13.39 12.83
CA LYS A 19 -5.78 -14.22 12.64
C LYS A 19 -5.90 -15.00 11.31
N ILE A 20 -4.82 -15.04 10.53
CA ILE A 20 -4.78 -15.81 9.28
C ILE A 20 -4.86 -17.32 9.61
N PRO A 21 -5.84 -18.05 9.07
CA PRO A 21 -5.94 -19.50 9.24
C PRO A 21 -4.75 -20.22 8.62
N LYS A 22 -4.39 -21.38 9.22
CA LYS A 22 -3.24 -22.16 8.74
C LYS A 22 -3.44 -22.79 7.35
N ASP A 23 -4.69 -23.05 7.00
CA ASP A 23 -5.13 -23.67 5.75
C ASP A 23 -5.36 -22.67 4.60
N ILE A 24 -5.28 -21.38 4.89
CA ILE A 24 -5.37 -20.37 3.83
C ILE A 24 -4.10 -20.39 2.97
N GLU A 25 -4.30 -20.47 1.66
CA GLU A 25 -3.21 -20.35 0.71
C GLU A 25 -2.65 -18.93 0.66
N VAL A 26 -1.33 -18.83 0.56
CA VAL A 26 -0.63 -17.55 0.37
C VAL A 26 -0.95 -17.02 -1.02
N PRO A 27 -1.52 -15.82 -1.15
CA PRO A 27 -1.79 -15.25 -2.46
C PRO A 27 -0.51 -15.06 -3.27
N LEU A 28 -0.57 -15.47 -4.54
CA LEU A 28 0.55 -15.25 -5.44
C LEU A 28 0.80 -13.74 -5.61
N GLN A 29 2.07 -13.37 -5.62
CA GLN A 29 2.48 -12.02 -5.96
C GLN A 29 2.58 -11.89 -7.49
N THR A 30 2.07 -10.80 -8.03
CA THR A 30 2.21 -10.50 -9.47
C THR A 30 3.68 -10.38 -9.83
N LYS A 31 4.12 -11.14 -10.81
CA LYS A 31 5.46 -11.01 -11.38
C LYS A 31 5.44 -10.05 -12.55
N HIS A 32 6.51 -9.30 -12.71
CA HIS A 32 6.64 -8.30 -13.76
C HIS A 32 7.89 -8.57 -14.60
N ASP A 33 7.73 -8.44 -15.92
CA ASP A 33 8.88 -8.46 -16.82
C ASP A 33 9.79 -7.27 -16.52
N GLN A 34 11.07 -7.56 -16.38
CA GLN A 34 12.07 -6.54 -16.12
C GLN A 34 12.36 -5.76 -17.38
N THR A 35 12.31 -4.43 -17.31
CA THR A 35 12.70 -3.57 -18.43
C THR A 35 14.22 -3.54 -18.57
N LYS A 36 14.72 -3.13 -19.74
CA LYS A 36 16.16 -2.90 -19.93
C LYS A 36 16.72 -1.96 -18.87
N HIS A 37 16.04 -0.84 -18.61
CA HIS A 37 16.48 0.13 -17.60
C HIS A 37 16.52 -0.47 -16.18
N THR A 38 15.58 -1.35 -15.85
CA THR A 38 15.59 -2.03 -14.55
C THR A 38 16.83 -2.94 -14.43
N ASN A 39 17.14 -3.70 -15.48
CA ASN A 39 18.30 -4.58 -15.48
C ASN A 39 19.62 -3.78 -15.43
N ASP A 40 19.71 -2.70 -16.17
CA ASP A 40 20.89 -1.81 -16.16
C ASP A 40 21.09 -1.21 -14.75
N LEU A 41 20.00 -0.78 -14.07
CA LEU A 41 20.07 -0.23 -12.72
C LEU A 41 20.39 -1.30 -11.66
N LYS A 42 19.90 -2.54 -11.80
CA LYS A 42 20.29 -3.64 -10.91
C LYS A 42 21.78 -3.89 -11.00
N ALA A 43 22.34 -4.00 -12.19
CA ALA A 43 23.78 -4.16 -12.39
C ALA A 43 24.57 -3.00 -11.76
N TYR A 44 24.12 -1.76 -11.94
CA TYR A 44 24.74 -0.59 -11.31
C TYR A 44 24.70 -0.66 -9.77
N VAL A 45 23.58 -1.05 -9.19
CA VAL A 45 23.43 -1.20 -7.73
C VAL A 45 24.34 -2.30 -7.21
N ASP A 46 24.40 -3.44 -7.88
CA ASP A 46 25.23 -4.56 -7.47
C ASP A 46 26.74 -4.22 -7.54
N GLU A 47 27.15 -3.44 -8.54
CA GLU A 47 28.53 -2.99 -8.68
C GLU A 47 28.93 -1.95 -7.60
N ASN A 48 28.06 -0.97 -7.33
CA ASN A 48 28.43 0.19 -6.52
C ASN A 48 27.99 0.10 -5.05
N PHE A 49 27.03 -0.76 -4.71
CA PHE A 49 26.41 -0.87 -3.40
C PHE A 49 26.37 -2.28 -2.82
N SER A 50 27.21 -3.21 -3.32
CA SER A 50 27.25 -4.61 -2.88
C SER A 50 27.54 -4.80 -1.39
N SER A 51 28.16 -3.81 -0.73
CA SER A 51 28.42 -3.82 0.72
C SER A 51 27.23 -3.41 1.58
N HIS A 52 26.14 -2.91 0.98
CA HIS A 52 24.95 -2.49 1.68
C HIS A 52 24.00 -3.66 1.91
N TYR A 53 23.13 -3.52 2.91
CA TYR A 53 22.11 -4.53 3.19
C TYR A 53 21.07 -4.58 2.06
N GLY A 54 20.68 -5.79 1.68
CA GLY A 54 19.67 -6.04 0.67
C GLY A 54 20.19 -6.73 -0.57
N ASN A 55 19.29 -7.02 -1.49
CA ASN A 55 19.59 -7.71 -2.76
C ASN A 55 18.74 -7.11 -3.88
N SER A 56 19.35 -6.74 -4.98
CA SER A 56 18.65 -6.19 -6.14
C SER A 56 17.86 -7.25 -6.92
N ASP A 57 18.19 -8.53 -6.79
CA ASP A 57 17.54 -9.62 -7.50
C ASP A 57 16.04 -9.74 -7.16
N ASP A 58 15.71 -9.46 -5.90
CA ASP A 58 14.33 -9.54 -5.41
C ASP A 58 13.45 -8.36 -5.82
N PHE A 59 14.00 -7.37 -6.52
CA PHE A 59 13.23 -6.23 -6.99
C PHE A 59 12.16 -6.67 -7.99
N ASN A 60 10.88 -6.56 -7.59
CA ASN A 60 9.73 -6.99 -8.38
C ASN A 60 8.62 -5.93 -8.39
N TYR A 61 8.96 -4.65 -8.39
CA TYR A 61 7.96 -3.59 -8.52
C TYR A 61 7.74 -3.21 -9.98
N PRO A 62 6.49 -2.86 -10.36
CA PRO A 62 6.20 -2.28 -11.66
C PRO A 62 7.00 -1.00 -11.90
N THR A 63 7.56 -0.87 -13.08
CA THR A 63 8.32 0.32 -13.49
C THR A 63 7.65 1.08 -14.64
N THR A 64 6.47 0.62 -15.09
CA THR A 64 5.67 1.29 -16.11
C THR A 64 4.23 1.45 -15.64
N ARG A 65 3.55 2.47 -16.18
CA ARG A 65 2.12 2.67 -15.87
C ARG A 65 1.27 1.45 -16.25
N LYS A 66 1.57 0.80 -17.37
CA LYS A 66 0.84 -0.40 -17.81
C LYS A 66 0.93 -1.53 -16.77
N THR A 67 2.14 -1.83 -16.32
CA THR A 67 2.35 -2.88 -15.32
C THR A 67 1.80 -2.49 -13.95
N ALA A 68 1.85 -1.20 -13.59
CA ALA A 68 1.22 -0.68 -12.37
C ALA A 68 -0.30 -0.87 -12.37
N ILE A 69 -0.96 -0.59 -13.50
CA ILE A 69 -2.41 -0.84 -13.66
C ILE A 69 -2.73 -2.33 -13.56
N ASN A 70 -1.93 -3.20 -14.17
CA ASN A 70 -2.11 -4.65 -14.08
C ASN A 70 -1.98 -5.14 -12.61
N THR A 71 -1.06 -4.57 -11.84
CA THR A 71 -0.92 -4.90 -10.41
C THR A 71 -2.14 -4.47 -9.60
N LEU A 72 -2.69 -3.30 -9.89
CA LEU A 72 -3.94 -2.84 -9.29
C LEU A 72 -5.10 -3.79 -9.64
N ASP A 73 -5.21 -4.19 -10.91
CA ASP A 73 -6.26 -5.11 -11.36
C ASP A 73 -6.15 -6.49 -10.70
N ASP A 74 -4.93 -7.01 -10.56
CA ASP A 74 -4.66 -8.27 -9.84
C ASP A 74 -5.08 -8.17 -8.36
N PHE A 75 -4.69 -7.11 -7.67
CA PHE A 75 -5.12 -6.88 -6.28
C PHE A 75 -6.64 -6.85 -6.15
N LEU A 76 -7.30 -6.07 -6.98
CA LEU A 76 -8.76 -5.91 -6.95
C LEU A 76 -9.51 -7.19 -7.30
N LYS A 77 -8.93 -8.05 -8.14
CA LYS A 77 -9.52 -9.34 -8.52
C LYS A 77 -9.30 -10.41 -7.47
N ASN A 78 -8.09 -10.52 -6.93
CA ASN A 78 -7.64 -11.70 -6.22
C ASN A 78 -7.48 -11.51 -4.71
N LYS A 79 -7.34 -10.27 -4.23
CA LYS A 79 -6.95 -10.00 -2.83
C LYS A 79 -7.93 -9.13 -2.07
N ILE A 80 -8.56 -8.15 -2.70
CA ILE A 80 -9.38 -7.13 -2.02
C ILE A 80 -10.49 -7.74 -1.15
N ALA A 81 -11.09 -8.85 -1.56
CA ALA A 81 -12.18 -9.48 -0.81
C ALA A 81 -11.76 -9.97 0.59
N LYS A 82 -10.49 -10.28 0.78
CA LYS A 82 -9.92 -10.74 2.07
C LYS A 82 -9.02 -9.68 2.73
N PHE A 83 -8.83 -8.56 2.08
CA PHE A 83 -7.97 -7.49 2.59
C PHE A 83 -8.41 -7.04 4.00
N GLY A 84 -9.70 -6.69 4.16
CA GLY A 84 -10.20 -6.18 5.43
C GLY A 84 -10.07 -7.19 6.58
N ASP A 85 -10.38 -8.46 6.35
CA ASP A 85 -10.27 -9.49 7.39
C ASP A 85 -8.86 -9.61 7.98
N TYR A 86 -7.83 -9.40 7.14
CA TYR A 86 -6.44 -9.69 7.47
C TYR A 86 -5.50 -8.48 7.35
N GLU A 87 -6.05 -7.26 7.30
CA GLU A 87 -5.27 -6.03 7.13
C GLU A 87 -4.15 -5.90 8.17
N ASP A 88 -4.46 -6.16 9.44
CA ASP A 88 -3.52 -6.03 10.56
C ASP A 88 -2.83 -7.36 10.94
N SER A 89 -3.00 -8.40 10.15
CA SER A 89 -2.45 -9.71 10.46
C SER A 89 -1.00 -9.84 10.07
N VAL A 90 -0.22 -10.50 10.92
CA VAL A 90 1.18 -10.87 10.67
C VAL A 90 1.29 -12.39 10.67
N ASP A 91 1.94 -12.94 9.63
CA ASP A 91 2.18 -14.38 9.50
C ASP A 91 3.46 -14.61 8.68
N GLU A 92 4.36 -15.48 9.16
CA GLU A 92 5.70 -15.69 8.61
C GLU A 92 5.72 -16.28 7.20
N ARG A 93 4.62 -16.88 6.73
CA ARG A 93 4.53 -17.51 5.40
C ARG A 93 4.61 -16.51 4.25
N SER A 94 4.27 -15.23 4.48
CA SER A 94 4.38 -14.16 3.47
C SER A 94 4.45 -12.77 4.10
N PRO A 95 5.30 -11.88 3.59
CA PRO A 95 5.31 -10.49 4.03
C PRO A 95 4.17 -9.65 3.41
N PHE A 96 3.48 -10.15 2.39
CA PHE A 96 2.53 -9.35 1.61
C PHE A 96 1.07 -9.76 1.77
N TRP A 97 0.78 -11.03 1.99
CA TRP A 97 -0.58 -11.57 2.13
C TRP A 97 -1.58 -10.92 1.17
N PHE A 98 -2.64 -10.31 1.70
CA PHE A 98 -3.70 -9.67 0.94
C PHE A 98 -3.47 -8.17 0.71
N HIS A 99 -2.29 -7.65 1.05
CA HIS A 99 -1.94 -6.25 0.79
C HIS A 99 -1.75 -5.95 -0.70
N SER A 100 -2.06 -4.72 -1.08
CA SER A 100 -1.99 -4.28 -2.47
C SER A 100 -0.56 -4.01 -2.97
N VAL A 101 0.35 -3.65 -2.05
CA VAL A 101 1.74 -3.27 -2.35
C VAL A 101 1.84 -2.14 -3.40
N LEU A 102 0.86 -1.22 -3.42
CA LEU A 102 0.79 -0.14 -4.41
C LEU A 102 1.44 1.18 -3.95
N SER A 103 1.88 1.27 -2.69
CA SER A 103 2.47 2.51 -2.15
C SER A 103 3.64 3.05 -2.96
N PRO A 104 4.63 2.24 -3.42
CA PRO A 104 5.70 2.75 -4.26
C PRO A 104 5.19 3.36 -5.56
N LEU A 105 4.16 2.76 -6.16
CA LEU A 105 3.59 3.20 -7.44
C LEU A 105 2.82 4.53 -7.32
N LEU A 106 2.17 4.73 -6.17
CA LEU A 106 1.52 5.99 -5.83
C LEU A 106 2.55 7.09 -5.55
N ASN A 107 3.63 6.75 -4.85
CA ASN A 107 4.67 7.72 -4.48
C ASN A 107 5.45 8.25 -5.68
N ILE A 108 5.69 7.42 -6.71
CA ILE A 108 6.37 7.84 -7.94
C ILE A 108 5.40 8.28 -9.06
N GLY A 109 4.09 8.31 -8.78
CA GLY A 109 3.09 8.80 -9.73
C GLY A 109 2.73 7.85 -10.88
N LEU A 110 3.12 6.57 -10.81
CA LEU A 110 2.66 5.55 -11.78
C LEU A 110 1.19 5.20 -11.59
N LEU A 111 0.67 5.36 -10.39
CA LEU A 111 -0.75 5.33 -10.06
C LEU A 111 -1.14 6.59 -9.30
N THR A 112 -2.39 6.97 -9.41
CA THR A 112 -3.01 8.01 -8.59
C THR A 112 -4.08 7.40 -7.68
N PRO A 113 -4.43 8.03 -6.54
CA PRO A 113 -5.60 7.62 -5.76
C PRO A 113 -6.87 7.53 -6.61
N GLN A 114 -7.03 8.43 -7.58
CA GLN A 114 -8.18 8.43 -8.48
C GLN A 114 -8.26 7.17 -9.36
N ASP A 115 -7.12 6.62 -9.81
CA ASP A 115 -7.09 5.36 -10.56
C ASP A 115 -7.69 4.22 -9.72
N ILE A 116 -7.26 4.15 -8.44
CA ILE A 116 -7.73 3.14 -7.49
C ILE A 116 -9.24 3.30 -7.25
N LEU A 117 -9.68 4.52 -6.90
CA LEU A 117 -11.09 4.80 -6.62
C LEU A 117 -11.99 4.50 -7.81
N THR A 118 -11.56 4.88 -9.01
CA THR A 118 -12.32 4.63 -10.24
C THR A 118 -12.51 3.14 -10.51
N LYS A 119 -11.52 2.31 -10.17
CA LYS A 119 -11.59 0.87 -10.39
C LYS A 119 -12.35 0.16 -9.27
N ILE A 120 -12.06 0.44 -8.01
CA ILE A 120 -12.71 -0.23 -6.88
C ILE A 120 -14.22 0.03 -6.85
N ASN A 121 -14.67 1.24 -7.19
CA ASN A 121 -16.09 1.61 -7.23
C ASN A 121 -16.89 0.87 -8.31
N LYS A 122 -16.22 0.24 -9.28
CA LYS A 122 -16.88 -0.58 -10.31
C LYS A 122 -17.10 -2.02 -9.88
N ILE A 123 -16.46 -2.45 -8.79
CA ILE A 123 -16.54 -3.84 -8.33
C ILE A 123 -17.70 -3.97 -7.35
N LYS A 124 -18.58 -4.92 -7.63
CA LYS A 124 -19.69 -5.26 -6.73
C LYS A 124 -19.31 -6.40 -5.80
N GLY A 125 -19.86 -6.38 -4.58
CA GLY A 125 -19.71 -7.50 -3.64
C GLY A 125 -18.40 -7.52 -2.87
N ILE A 126 -17.61 -6.45 -2.86
CA ILE A 126 -16.49 -6.30 -1.92
C ILE A 126 -17.08 -6.24 -0.50
N PRO A 127 -16.59 -7.06 0.46
CA PRO A 127 -17.00 -6.93 1.86
C PRO A 127 -16.77 -5.52 2.39
N MET A 128 -17.68 -5.02 3.23
CA MET A 128 -17.65 -3.62 3.67
C MET A 128 -16.39 -3.29 4.47
N ASN A 129 -15.91 -4.20 5.30
CA ASN A 129 -14.65 -4.04 6.02
C ASN A 129 -13.44 -3.92 5.08
N SER A 130 -13.41 -4.68 3.99
CA SER A 130 -12.34 -4.57 2.98
C SER A 130 -12.45 -3.26 2.18
N TYR A 131 -13.66 -2.87 1.79
CA TYR A 131 -13.88 -1.65 1.02
C TYR A 131 -13.53 -0.41 1.85
N GLU A 132 -14.14 -0.27 3.02
CA GLU A 132 -13.93 0.87 3.92
C GLU A 132 -12.47 0.94 4.40
N GLY A 133 -11.91 -0.20 4.86
CA GLY A 133 -10.54 -0.29 5.31
C GLY A 133 -9.57 0.16 4.22
N TYR A 134 -9.73 -0.34 2.99
CA TYR A 134 -8.84 0.02 1.90
C TYR A 134 -8.96 1.50 1.47
N ILE A 135 -10.18 2.04 1.41
CA ILE A 135 -10.39 3.47 1.13
C ILE A 135 -9.73 4.36 2.20
N ARG A 136 -9.79 3.97 3.46
CA ARG A 136 -9.08 4.67 4.54
C ARG A 136 -7.57 4.69 4.33
N GLN A 137 -6.97 3.58 3.89
CA GLN A 137 -5.54 3.56 3.60
C GLN A 137 -5.20 4.46 2.41
N VAL A 138 -6.03 4.47 1.36
CA VAL A 138 -5.73 5.24 0.14
C VAL A 138 -5.96 6.74 0.32
N ILE A 139 -7.05 7.15 0.97
CA ILE A 139 -7.45 8.56 1.12
C ILE A 139 -7.16 9.08 2.52
N GLY A 140 -7.59 8.35 3.56
CA GLY A 140 -7.56 8.84 4.93
C GLY A 140 -6.17 9.27 5.38
N TRP A 141 -5.16 8.45 5.16
CA TRP A 141 -3.77 8.80 5.49
C TRP A 141 -3.25 9.99 4.68
N ARG A 142 -3.61 10.09 3.40
CA ARG A 142 -3.19 11.24 2.57
C ARG A 142 -3.81 12.54 3.04
N GLU A 143 -5.09 12.55 3.36
CA GLU A 143 -5.76 13.73 3.88
C GLU A 143 -5.27 14.09 5.29
N PHE A 144 -5.01 13.10 6.14
CA PHE A 144 -4.39 13.33 7.43
C PHE A 144 -3.01 14.00 7.29
N MET A 145 -2.13 13.41 6.47
CA MET A 145 -0.79 13.96 6.24
C MET A 145 -0.84 15.35 5.60
N ARG A 146 -1.77 15.58 4.69
CA ARG A 146 -1.99 16.91 4.10
C ARG A 146 -2.42 17.93 5.16
N GLY A 147 -3.35 17.56 6.02
CA GLY A 147 -3.81 18.41 7.13
C GLY A 147 -2.67 18.75 8.09
N VAL A 148 -1.91 17.75 8.52
CA VAL A 148 -0.73 17.96 9.38
C VAL A 148 0.30 18.88 8.73
N TYR A 149 0.61 18.67 7.46
CA TYR A 149 1.54 19.54 6.72
C TYR A 149 1.05 20.99 6.64
N GLN A 150 -0.24 21.20 6.37
CA GLN A 150 -0.81 22.55 6.25
C GLN A 150 -0.86 23.28 7.59
N LEU A 151 -1.18 22.58 8.67
CA LEU A 151 -1.37 23.18 9.99
C LEU A 151 -0.07 23.30 10.79
N GLU A 152 0.76 22.27 10.75
CA GLU A 152 1.92 22.09 11.64
C GLU A 152 3.26 22.01 10.91
N GLY A 153 3.28 22.10 9.57
CA GLY A 153 4.49 21.87 8.76
C GLY A 153 5.69 22.73 9.22
N ARG A 154 5.46 24.01 9.51
CA ARG A 154 6.53 24.91 10.00
C ARG A 154 7.04 24.55 11.39
N LEU A 155 6.18 24.01 12.25
CA LEU A 155 6.58 23.56 13.58
C LEU A 155 7.40 22.28 13.47
N ILE A 156 6.95 21.33 12.65
CA ILE A 156 7.63 20.04 12.44
C ILE A 156 9.02 20.25 11.79
N GLU A 157 9.15 21.21 10.87
CA GLU A 157 10.44 21.56 10.26
C GLU A 157 11.49 22.01 11.30
N LYS A 158 11.04 22.69 12.35
CA LYS A 158 11.92 23.31 13.37
C LYS A 158 12.06 22.50 14.65
N SER A 159 11.25 21.49 14.85
CA SER A 159 11.19 20.73 16.09
C SER A 159 10.84 19.27 15.83
N ASN A 160 11.05 18.43 16.84
CA ASN A 160 10.55 17.06 16.87
C ASN A 160 10.01 16.76 18.27
N PHE A 161 9.23 15.70 18.39
CA PHE A 161 8.57 15.31 19.62
C PHE A 161 9.54 15.17 20.83
N PHE A 162 10.74 14.68 20.59
CA PHE A 162 11.75 14.49 21.64
C PHE A 162 12.60 15.73 21.90
N GLY A 163 12.41 16.84 21.17
CA GLY A 163 13.18 18.07 21.34
C GLY A 163 14.66 17.95 20.94
N PHE A 164 15.05 16.91 20.22
CA PHE A 164 16.41 16.77 19.73
C PHE A 164 16.71 17.82 18.65
N LEU A 165 17.74 18.60 18.88
CA LEU A 165 18.28 19.47 17.84
C LEU A 165 18.96 18.59 16.80
N VAL A 166 18.40 18.53 15.61
CA VAL A 166 19.11 17.99 14.44
C VAL A 166 20.20 18.99 14.11
N LYS A 167 21.43 18.71 14.49
CA LYS A 167 22.57 19.46 13.94
C LYS A 167 22.59 19.16 12.45
N ASN A 168 22.49 20.21 11.64
CA ASN A 168 22.62 20.09 10.19
C ASN A 168 23.86 19.24 9.87
N LEU A 169 23.63 18.11 9.22
CA LEU A 169 24.65 17.27 8.63
C LEU A 169 25.20 17.97 7.39
#